data_57e8dd82fe35ab2feb232a424ff98cf7
#
_entry.id   57e8dd82fe35ab2feb232a424ff98cf7
#
_cell.length_a   1.000
_cell.length_b   1.000
_cell.length_c   1.000
_cell.angle_alpha   90.00
_cell.angle_beta   90.00
_cell.angle_gamma   90.00
#
_symmetry.space_group_name_H-M   'P 1'
#
loop_
_entity.id
_entity.type
_entity.pdbx_description
1 polymer ?
#
loop_
_entity_poly.entity_id
_entity_poly.type
_entity_poly.pdbx_seq_one_letter_code
_entity_poly.pdbx_strand_id
1 'polypeptide(L)'
;MNRALLSTLVACAALASPLAWQPAAAQTKEEKPPDKILTLGNGPASGEQITKEQLRECLAMPARLSAEADKAKRATADVEGDKAEFDRFDAQLKNERSKVDPKDRAAIAAYNAKLEKRQKMVTAFNAKSAAAAERVESYNALRKSWEGGCENRPYSERDYAELRPVKAAASSEPARTELRVVRPQGADEKGK
;
A
#
# COMPACT_ATOMS: atom_id res chain seq x y z
N MET A 1 -18.98 -46.93 21.65
CA MET A 1 -19.29 -48.38 21.37
C MET A 1 -18.08 -48.97 20.67
N ASN A 2 -17.57 -50.02 21.28
CA ASN A 2 -16.75 -51.14 20.76
C ASN A 2 -15.37 -50.82 20.14
N ARG A 3 -14.30 -51.21 20.86
CA ARG A 3 -13.59 -52.52 20.90
C ARG A 3 -12.85 -52.77 19.58
N ALA A 4 -11.57 -53.13 19.52
CA ALA A 4 -10.91 -54.23 20.20
C ALA A 4 -9.38 -54.09 20.16
N LEU A 5 -8.77 -54.57 21.23
CA LEU A 5 -7.39 -54.97 21.43
C LEU A 5 -6.99 -56.10 20.48
N LEU A 6 -5.75 -56.06 19.98
CA LEU A 6 -5.03 -57.30 19.63
C LEU A 6 -3.54 -57.13 19.92
N SER A 7 -3.14 -57.76 21.01
CA SER A 7 -1.76 -58.09 21.39
C SER A 7 -1.23 -59.16 20.45
N THR A 8 -0.01 -59.01 19.99
CA THR A 8 0.79 -60.14 19.51
C THR A 8 2.23 -59.97 19.99
N LEU A 9 2.57 -60.86 20.94
CA LEU A 9 3.90 -61.19 21.38
C LEU A 9 4.56 -62.06 20.30
N VAL A 10 5.77 -61.75 19.86
CA VAL A 10 6.68 -62.71 19.23
C VAL A 10 8.11 -62.46 19.67
N ALA A 11 8.55 -63.35 20.48
CA ALA A 11 9.83 -64.02 20.63
C ALA A 11 11.16 -63.38 20.21
N CYS A 12 12.04 -63.41 21.24
CA CYS A 12 13.50 -63.25 21.20
C CYS A 12 14.19 -64.18 20.20
N ALA A 13 15.10 -63.55 19.39
CA ALA A 13 16.23 -64.28 18.84
C ALA A 13 17.51 -63.47 19.07
N ALA A 14 18.32 -63.91 20.02
CA ALA A 14 19.65 -63.37 20.26
C ALA A 14 20.57 -63.86 19.16
N LEU A 15 21.06 -62.93 18.31
CA LEU A 15 22.19 -63.14 17.42
C LEU A 15 23.34 -62.24 17.87
N ALA A 16 24.39 -62.86 18.41
CA ALA A 16 25.65 -62.25 18.74
C ALA A 16 26.35 -61.84 17.44
N SER A 17 26.44 -60.52 17.21
CA SER A 17 27.25 -59.95 16.12
C SER A 17 28.55 -59.37 16.69
N PRO A 18 29.68 -59.62 16.04
CA PRO A 18 30.98 -59.13 16.50
C PRO A 18 31.07 -57.63 16.41
N LEU A 19 31.59 -57.00 17.47
CA LEU A 19 31.91 -55.56 17.50
C LEU A 19 32.95 -55.27 16.40
N ALA A 20 32.47 -54.79 15.26
CA ALA A 20 33.33 -54.05 14.33
C ALA A 20 33.54 -52.66 14.90
N TRP A 21 34.74 -52.39 15.38
CA TRP A 21 35.21 -51.05 15.72
C TRP A 21 35.20 -50.20 14.45
N GLN A 22 34.14 -49.48 14.17
CA GLN A 22 34.08 -48.40 13.17
C GLN A 22 34.76 -47.19 13.79
N PRO A 23 35.82 -46.62 13.17
CA PRO A 23 36.33 -45.35 13.60
C PRO A 23 35.16 -44.32 13.43
N ALA A 24 34.77 -43.66 14.50
CA ALA A 24 33.87 -42.54 14.47
C ALA A 24 34.54 -41.47 13.55
N ALA A 25 34.09 -41.42 12.30
CA ALA A 25 34.37 -40.27 11.46
C ALA A 25 33.76 -39.06 12.19
N ALA A 26 34.64 -38.28 12.81
CA ALA A 26 34.27 -36.98 13.36
C ALA A 26 33.69 -36.19 12.19
N GLN A 27 32.35 -36.12 12.13
CA GLN A 27 31.68 -35.14 11.30
C GLN A 27 32.06 -33.79 11.90
N THR A 28 33.08 -33.16 11.33
CA THR A 28 33.32 -31.72 11.48
C THR A 28 32.03 -31.07 11.04
N LYS A 29 31.17 -30.69 11.98
CA LYS A 29 30.13 -29.73 11.74
C LYS A 29 30.82 -28.52 11.15
N GLU A 30 30.67 -28.34 9.86
CA GLU A 30 31.07 -27.13 9.17
C GLU A 30 30.31 -26.00 9.87
N GLU A 31 30.99 -25.30 10.76
CA GLU A 31 30.42 -24.21 11.54
C GLU A 31 30.12 -23.10 10.54
N LYS A 32 28.85 -23.06 10.12
CA LYS A 32 28.35 -22.09 9.18
C LYS A 32 28.68 -20.68 9.73
N PRO A 33 29.34 -19.82 8.95
CA PRO A 33 29.73 -18.50 9.44
C PRO A 33 28.53 -17.79 10.05
N PRO A 34 28.74 -16.99 11.13
CA PRO A 34 27.66 -16.29 11.82
C PRO A 34 26.89 -15.42 10.84
N ASP A 35 25.59 -15.48 10.91
CA ASP A 35 24.71 -14.70 10.05
C ASP A 35 24.82 -13.21 10.41
N LYS A 36 25.11 -12.40 9.42
CA LYS A 36 25.21 -10.96 9.62
C LYS A 36 23.83 -10.33 9.64
N ILE A 37 23.56 -9.49 10.64
CA ILE A 37 22.33 -8.76 10.75
C ILE A 37 22.48 -7.40 10.10
N LEU A 38 21.61 -7.09 9.17
CA LEU A 38 21.51 -5.83 8.46
C LEU A 38 20.23 -5.09 8.87
N THR A 39 20.10 -3.83 8.50
CA THR A 39 18.92 -2.99 8.81
C THR A 39 18.27 -2.52 7.52
N LEU A 40 16.95 -2.57 7.47
CA LEU A 40 16.17 -2.10 6.34
C LEU A 40 15.96 -0.58 6.47
N GLY A 41 16.53 0.22 5.56
CA GLY A 41 16.51 1.68 5.64
C GLY A 41 17.83 2.26 6.15
N ASN A 42 17.82 3.57 6.42
CA ASN A 42 19.03 4.34 6.75
C ASN A 42 19.17 4.68 8.23
N GLY A 43 18.20 4.28 9.06
CA GLY A 43 18.19 4.54 10.48
C GLY A 43 18.86 3.45 11.32
N PRO A 44 19.04 3.69 12.63
CA PRO A 44 19.51 2.66 13.55
C PRO A 44 18.50 1.51 13.62
N ALA A 45 19.00 0.28 13.78
CA ALA A 45 18.17 -0.90 13.94
C ALA A 45 17.19 -0.73 15.13
N SER A 46 15.93 -1.01 14.92
CA SER A 46 14.86 -0.89 15.91
C SER A 46 13.94 -2.10 15.92
N GLY A 47 13.52 -2.55 17.10
CA GLY A 47 12.61 -3.67 17.28
C GLY A 47 13.26 -5.05 17.05
N GLU A 48 12.41 -6.07 16.98
CA GLU A 48 12.83 -7.45 16.77
C GLU A 48 13.23 -7.70 15.30
N GLN A 49 14.11 -8.68 15.11
CA GLN A 49 14.49 -9.13 13.78
C GLN A 49 13.27 -9.69 13.03
N ILE A 50 13.07 -9.24 11.80
CA ILE A 50 11.98 -9.74 10.96
C ILE A 50 12.31 -11.10 10.35
N THR A 51 11.26 -11.91 10.16
CA THR A 51 11.36 -13.21 9.49
C THR A 51 11.62 -13.05 8.00
N LYS A 52 12.03 -14.13 7.34
CA LYS A 52 12.23 -14.15 5.88
C LYS A 52 10.96 -13.78 5.10
N GLU A 53 9.79 -14.23 5.56
CA GLU A 53 8.49 -13.91 4.97
C GLU A 53 8.18 -12.43 5.09
N GLN A 54 8.38 -11.86 6.29
CA GLN A 54 8.21 -10.42 6.53
C GLN A 54 9.20 -9.60 5.70
N LEU A 55 10.47 -10.06 5.59
CA LEU A 55 11.46 -9.40 4.75
C LEU A 55 11.03 -9.37 3.27
N ARG A 56 10.46 -10.48 2.76
CA ARG A 56 9.93 -10.52 1.38
C ARG A 56 8.84 -9.48 1.15
N GLU A 57 7.91 -9.35 2.10
CA GLU A 57 6.85 -8.34 2.04
C GLU A 57 7.43 -6.93 2.11
N CYS A 58 8.37 -6.69 3.02
CA CYS A 58 9.05 -5.41 3.15
C CYS A 58 9.81 -5.01 1.88
N LEU A 59 10.48 -5.95 1.22
CA LEU A 59 11.18 -5.69 -0.05
C LEU A 59 10.23 -5.36 -1.21
N ALA A 60 8.99 -5.84 -1.18
CA ALA A 60 7.98 -5.52 -2.18
C ALA A 60 7.26 -4.18 -1.93
N MET A 61 7.29 -3.67 -0.70
CA MET A 61 6.56 -2.46 -0.29
C MET A 61 6.97 -1.19 -1.04
N PRO A 62 8.26 -0.89 -1.29
CA PRO A 62 8.66 0.35 -1.98
C PRO A 62 8.03 0.50 -3.37
N ALA A 63 7.96 -0.59 -4.15
CA ALA A 63 7.32 -0.57 -5.46
C ALA A 63 5.80 -0.32 -5.35
N ARG A 64 5.15 -0.92 -4.35
CA ARG A 64 3.71 -0.70 -4.07
C ARG A 64 3.45 0.73 -3.62
N LEU A 65 4.28 1.27 -2.73
CA LEU A 65 4.20 2.67 -2.27
C LEU A 65 4.34 3.65 -3.43
N SER A 66 5.32 3.45 -4.31
CA SER A 66 5.50 4.28 -5.49
C SER A 66 4.26 4.25 -6.40
N ALA A 67 3.72 3.06 -6.67
CA ALA A 67 2.53 2.90 -7.50
C ALA A 67 1.29 3.58 -6.89
N GLU A 68 1.07 3.44 -5.58
CA GLU A 68 -0.06 4.09 -4.90
C GLU A 68 0.13 5.61 -4.79
N ALA A 69 1.36 6.10 -4.56
CA ALA A 69 1.66 7.52 -4.59
C ALA A 69 1.34 8.15 -5.95
N ASP A 70 1.69 7.48 -7.05
CA ASP A 70 1.40 7.95 -8.39
C ASP A 70 -0.10 7.98 -8.71
N LYS A 71 -0.85 6.98 -8.21
CA LYS A 71 -2.33 6.96 -8.34
C LYS A 71 -2.96 8.11 -7.56
N ALA A 72 -2.52 8.34 -6.32
CA ALA A 72 -3.02 9.42 -5.48
C ALA A 72 -2.69 10.80 -6.07
N LYS A 73 -1.47 10.99 -6.58
CA LYS A 73 -1.07 12.24 -7.28
C LYS A 73 -1.95 12.52 -8.49
N ARG A 74 -2.16 11.52 -9.36
CA ARG A 74 -3.02 11.66 -10.54
C ARG A 74 -4.45 12.03 -10.14
N ALA A 75 -5.03 11.30 -9.19
CA ALA A 75 -6.38 11.58 -8.72
C ALA A 75 -6.53 12.99 -8.14
N THR A 76 -5.53 13.50 -7.41
CA THR A 76 -5.52 14.86 -6.87
C THR A 76 -5.42 15.90 -8.00
N ALA A 77 -4.53 15.69 -8.98
CA ALA A 77 -4.39 16.58 -10.13
C ALA A 77 -5.66 16.65 -10.99
N ASP A 78 -6.36 15.53 -11.17
CA ASP A 78 -7.63 15.47 -11.88
C ASP A 78 -8.72 16.29 -11.17
N VAL A 79 -8.78 16.23 -9.82
CA VAL A 79 -9.70 17.05 -9.01
C VAL A 79 -9.37 18.53 -9.09
N GLU A 80 -8.09 18.90 -9.10
CA GLU A 80 -7.67 20.29 -9.27
C GLU A 80 -8.03 20.83 -10.65
N GLY A 81 -7.88 20.01 -11.70
CA GLY A 81 -8.31 20.33 -13.06
C GLY A 81 -9.82 20.56 -13.16
N ASP A 82 -10.62 19.65 -12.60
CA ASP A 82 -12.08 19.76 -12.57
C ASP A 82 -12.53 21.00 -11.78
N LYS A 83 -11.85 21.31 -10.67
CA LYS A 83 -12.12 22.53 -9.89
C LYS A 83 -11.89 23.78 -10.73
N ALA A 84 -10.80 23.86 -11.45
CA ALA A 84 -10.49 25.01 -12.30
C ALA A 84 -11.51 25.16 -13.45
N GLU A 85 -12.02 24.05 -14.00
CA GLU A 85 -13.11 24.08 -15.00
C GLU A 85 -14.42 24.56 -14.38
N PHE A 86 -14.78 24.04 -13.21
CA PHE A 86 -15.96 24.45 -12.47
C PHE A 86 -15.94 25.94 -12.12
N ASP A 87 -14.83 26.44 -11.59
CA ASP A 87 -14.68 27.85 -11.21
C ASP A 87 -14.85 28.79 -12.43
N ARG A 88 -14.30 28.41 -13.61
CA ARG A 88 -14.50 29.12 -14.84
C ARG A 88 -15.95 29.15 -15.30
N PHE A 89 -16.62 28.01 -15.25
CA PHE A 89 -18.02 27.87 -15.61
C PHE A 89 -18.93 28.66 -14.65
N ASP A 90 -18.65 28.66 -13.38
CA ASP A 90 -19.39 29.39 -12.35
C ASP A 90 -19.26 30.93 -12.57
N ALA A 91 -18.04 31.39 -12.89
CA ALA A 91 -17.79 32.78 -13.24
C ALA A 91 -18.56 33.21 -14.50
N GLN A 92 -18.63 32.36 -15.53
CA GLN A 92 -19.44 32.62 -16.73
C GLN A 92 -20.92 32.74 -16.40
N LEU A 93 -21.45 31.80 -15.58
CA LEU A 93 -22.87 31.86 -15.17
C LEU A 93 -23.21 33.14 -14.40
N LYS A 94 -22.35 33.56 -13.48
CA LYS A 94 -22.53 34.84 -12.76
C LYS A 94 -22.60 36.03 -13.70
N ASN A 95 -21.74 36.07 -14.71
CA ASN A 95 -21.70 37.15 -15.70
C ASN A 95 -22.91 37.08 -16.64
N GLU A 96 -23.39 35.92 -17.01
CA GLU A 96 -24.58 35.75 -17.86
C GLU A 96 -25.88 36.11 -17.14
N ARG A 97 -25.99 35.81 -15.84
CA ARG A 97 -27.18 36.09 -15.03
C ARG A 97 -27.71 37.54 -15.19
N SER A 98 -26.80 38.49 -15.19
CA SER A 98 -27.17 39.93 -15.34
C SER A 98 -27.63 40.32 -16.75
N LYS A 99 -27.44 39.42 -17.73
CA LYS A 99 -27.77 39.68 -19.14
C LYS A 99 -29.04 38.95 -19.59
N VAL A 100 -29.61 38.07 -18.77
CA VAL A 100 -30.84 37.35 -19.10
C VAL A 100 -32.02 38.31 -19.01
N ASP A 101 -32.69 38.57 -20.16
CA ASP A 101 -33.95 39.31 -20.16
C ASP A 101 -35.05 38.47 -19.50
N PRO A 102 -35.68 38.98 -18.42
CA PRO A 102 -36.74 38.25 -17.72
C PRO A 102 -38.03 38.08 -18.56
N LYS A 103 -38.15 38.74 -19.71
CA LYS A 103 -39.23 38.58 -20.65
C LYS A 103 -38.93 37.60 -21.78
N ASP A 104 -37.69 37.25 -21.97
CA ASP A 104 -37.28 36.27 -22.97
C ASP A 104 -37.29 34.83 -22.39
N ARG A 105 -38.36 34.09 -22.70
CA ARG A 105 -38.51 32.69 -22.25
C ARG A 105 -37.43 31.79 -22.78
N ALA A 106 -36.89 32.04 -23.98
CA ALA A 106 -35.84 31.19 -24.53
C ALA A 106 -34.49 31.42 -23.81
N ALA A 107 -34.18 32.69 -23.51
CA ALA A 107 -32.98 33.07 -22.73
C ALA A 107 -33.05 32.45 -21.30
N ILE A 108 -34.23 32.52 -20.66
CA ILE A 108 -34.43 31.91 -19.35
C ILE A 108 -34.24 30.40 -19.40
N ALA A 109 -34.83 29.69 -20.38
CA ALA A 109 -34.66 28.27 -20.55
C ALA A 109 -33.21 27.87 -20.78
N ALA A 110 -32.49 28.60 -21.61
CA ALA A 110 -31.06 28.41 -21.86
C ALA A 110 -30.20 28.59 -20.59
N TYR A 111 -30.50 29.59 -19.79
CA TYR A 111 -29.81 29.82 -18.52
C TYR A 111 -30.10 28.71 -17.50
N ASN A 112 -31.35 28.26 -17.40
CA ASN A 112 -31.72 27.14 -16.51
C ASN A 112 -31.01 25.85 -16.91
N ALA A 113 -30.89 25.55 -18.21
CA ALA A 113 -30.10 24.39 -18.67
C ALA A 113 -28.61 24.47 -18.22
N LYS A 114 -28.03 25.66 -18.19
CA LYS A 114 -26.67 25.86 -17.66
C LYS A 114 -26.60 25.68 -16.15
N LEU A 115 -27.63 26.08 -15.39
CA LEU A 115 -27.71 25.79 -13.96
C LEU A 115 -27.78 24.28 -13.68
N GLU A 116 -28.55 23.53 -14.48
CA GLU A 116 -28.57 22.06 -14.39
C GLU A 116 -27.20 21.46 -14.70
N LYS A 117 -26.51 21.94 -15.75
CA LYS A 117 -25.14 21.53 -16.04
C LYS A 117 -24.21 21.80 -14.85
N ARG A 118 -24.31 22.99 -14.24
CA ARG A 118 -23.54 23.33 -13.04
C ARG A 118 -23.77 22.32 -11.91
N GLN A 119 -25.03 21.97 -11.65
CA GLN A 119 -25.37 21.00 -10.62
C GLN A 119 -24.75 19.62 -10.88
N LYS A 120 -24.78 19.16 -12.13
CA LYS A 120 -24.10 17.91 -12.53
C LYS A 120 -22.59 17.98 -12.32
N MET A 121 -21.96 19.12 -12.64
CA MET A 121 -20.53 19.33 -12.40
C MET A 121 -20.18 19.28 -10.90
N VAL A 122 -20.98 19.90 -10.03
CA VAL A 122 -20.80 19.82 -8.56
C VAL A 122 -20.85 18.38 -8.07
N THR A 123 -21.86 17.63 -8.52
CA THR A 123 -22.03 16.23 -8.13
C THR A 123 -20.84 15.38 -8.57
N ALA A 124 -20.38 15.54 -9.82
CA ALA A 124 -19.25 14.83 -10.36
C ALA A 124 -17.93 15.21 -9.64
N PHE A 125 -17.72 16.51 -9.39
CA PHE A 125 -16.57 16.99 -8.63
C PHE A 125 -16.51 16.41 -7.21
N ASN A 126 -17.63 16.41 -6.49
CA ASN A 126 -17.69 15.87 -5.13
C ASN A 126 -17.38 14.36 -5.12
N ALA A 127 -17.91 13.60 -6.08
CA ALA A 127 -17.62 12.17 -6.21
C ALA A 127 -16.12 11.91 -6.50
N LYS A 128 -15.52 12.66 -7.42
CA LYS A 128 -14.10 12.54 -7.73
C LYS A 128 -13.22 12.97 -6.54
N SER A 129 -13.59 14.03 -5.82
CA SER A 129 -12.89 14.49 -4.62
C SER A 129 -12.88 13.43 -3.53
N ALA A 130 -14.02 12.77 -3.29
CA ALA A 130 -14.11 11.66 -2.35
C ALA A 130 -13.20 10.49 -2.76
N ALA A 131 -13.24 10.09 -4.03
CA ALA A 131 -12.39 9.02 -4.54
C ALA A 131 -10.89 9.37 -4.47
N ALA A 132 -10.51 10.62 -4.71
CA ALA A 132 -9.13 11.08 -4.56
C ALA A 132 -8.69 11.04 -3.08
N ALA A 133 -9.55 11.44 -2.15
CA ALA A 133 -9.28 11.35 -0.72
C ALA A 133 -9.04 9.90 -0.28
N GLU A 134 -9.87 8.94 -0.72
CA GLU A 134 -9.67 7.51 -0.46
C GLU A 134 -8.32 6.99 -0.98
N ARG A 135 -7.86 7.48 -2.15
CA ARG A 135 -6.54 7.11 -2.69
C ARG A 135 -5.41 7.62 -1.80
N VAL A 136 -5.51 8.87 -1.33
CA VAL A 136 -4.53 9.45 -0.41
C VAL A 136 -4.50 8.69 0.91
N GLU A 137 -5.66 8.35 1.46
CA GLU A 137 -5.76 7.54 2.69
C GLU A 137 -5.15 6.16 2.52
N SER A 138 -5.42 5.48 1.41
CA SER A 138 -4.85 4.17 1.09
C SER A 138 -3.32 4.22 1.01
N TYR A 139 -2.77 5.26 0.35
CA TYR A 139 -1.32 5.49 0.32
C TYR A 139 -0.75 5.72 1.72
N ASN A 140 -1.38 6.58 2.53
CA ASN A 140 -0.93 6.90 3.87
C ASN A 140 -0.99 5.66 4.80
N ALA A 141 -2.02 4.83 4.68
CA ALA A 141 -2.14 3.58 5.42
C ALA A 141 -1.01 2.60 5.05
N LEU A 142 -0.71 2.46 3.75
CA LEU A 142 0.38 1.61 3.27
C LEU A 142 1.74 2.14 3.75
N ARG A 143 1.96 3.47 3.72
CA ARG A 143 3.17 4.11 4.23
C ARG A 143 3.36 3.87 5.73
N LYS A 144 2.29 4.04 6.51
CA LYS A 144 2.31 3.76 7.95
C LYS A 144 2.62 2.30 8.25
N SER A 145 2.09 1.38 7.43
CA SER A 145 2.40 -0.05 7.54
C SER A 145 3.89 -0.33 7.28
N TRP A 146 4.49 0.32 6.27
CA TRP A 146 5.92 0.25 5.99
C TRP A 146 6.76 0.80 7.15
N GLU A 147 6.45 2.01 7.63
CA GLU A 147 7.16 2.67 8.74
C GLU A 147 7.11 1.83 10.03
N GLY A 148 5.98 1.21 10.33
CA GLY A 148 5.81 0.39 11.54
C GLY A 148 6.35 -1.04 11.45
N GLY A 149 6.31 -1.64 10.26
CA GLY A 149 6.62 -3.05 10.07
C GLY A 149 7.98 -3.35 9.43
N CYS A 150 8.51 -2.41 8.66
CA CYS A 150 9.68 -2.63 7.82
C CYS A 150 10.82 -1.64 8.06
N GLU A 151 10.53 -0.37 8.23
CA GLU A 151 11.55 0.67 8.33
C GLU A 151 12.42 0.46 9.57
N ASN A 152 13.75 0.48 9.38
CA ASN A 152 14.76 0.27 10.43
C ASN A 152 14.69 -1.08 11.17
N ARG A 153 13.99 -2.08 10.59
CA ARG A 153 13.95 -3.43 11.17
C ARG A 153 15.20 -4.21 10.83
N PRO A 154 15.78 -4.92 11.82
CA PRO A 154 16.91 -5.82 11.59
C PRO A 154 16.47 -7.07 10.82
N TYR A 155 17.30 -7.57 9.91
CA TYR A 155 17.07 -8.78 9.12
C TYR A 155 18.35 -9.55 8.87
N SER A 156 18.23 -10.83 8.53
CA SER A 156 19.33 -11.72 8.17
C SER A 156 19.88 -11.40 6.78
N GLU A 157 21.19 -11.22 6.64
CA GLU A 157 21.84 -11.04 5.34
C GLU A 157 21.63 -12.27 4.44
N ARG A 158 21.59 -13.46 5.01
CA ARG A 158 21.31 -14.71 4.30
C ARG A 158 19.92 -14.71 3.69
N ASP A 159 18.90 -14.36 4.49
CA ASP A 159 17.51 -14.29 4.01
C ASP A 159 17.37 -13.27 2.88
N TYR A 160 18.06 -12.14 3.01
CA TYR A 160 18.08 -11.12 1.98
C TYR A 160 18.74 -11.63 0.70
N ALA A 161 19.89 -12.33 0.79
CA ALA A 161 20.57 -12.89 -0.37
C ALA A 161 19.70 -13.92 -1.12
N GLU A 162 18.91 -14.72 -0.37
CA GLU A 162 18.00 -15.70 -0.95
C GLU A 162 16.76 -15.05 -1.60
N LEU A 163 16.29 -13.90 -1.09
CA LEU A 163 15.14 -13.17 -1.60
C LEU A 163 15.47 -12.22 -2.74
N ARG A 164 16.75 -11.88 -2.90
CA ARG A 164 17.17 -10.99 -3.98
C ARG A 164 16.95 -11.69 -5.32
N PRO A 165 16.05 -11.21 -6.19
CA PRO A 165 16.06 -11.68 -7.57
C PRO A 165 17.40 -11.32 -8.16
N VAL A 166 18.03 -12.28 -8.81
CA VAL A 166 19.27 -12.07 -9.57
C VAL A 166 18.99 -10.94 -10.56
N LYS A 167 19.52 -9.74 -10.29
CA LYS A 167 19.34 -8.50 -11.06
C LYS A 167 18.01 -7.76 -10.88
N ALA A 168 17.94 -6.92 -9.85
CA ALA A 168 17.18 -5.66 -9.97
C ALA A 168 18.13 -4.52 -9.62
N ALA A 169 18.45 -3.72 -10.63
CA ALA A 169 19.17 -2.47 -10.47
C ALA A 169 18.41 -1.55 -9.51
N ALA A 170 19.18 -0.93 -8.61
CA ALA A 170 18.88 0.28 -7.86
C ALA A 170 17.42 0.76 -7.88
N SER A 171 16.61 0.38 -6.89
CA SER A 171 15.42 1.12 -6.57
C SER A 171 15.79 2.21 -5.57
N SER A 172 15.76 3.44 -6.06
CA SER A 172 15.80 4.64 -5.26
C SER A 172 14.73 4.59 -4.15
N GLU A 173 15.11 5.04 -2.99
CA GLU A 173 14.28 5.32 -1.83
C GLU A 173 12.96 5.99 -2.26
N PRO A 174 11.79 5.53 -1.76
CA PRO A 174 10.53 6.16 -2.11
C PRO A 174 10.55 7.60 -1.57
N ALA A 175 10.50 8.56 -2.49
CA ALA A 175 10.42 9.97 -2.15
C ALA A 175 9.25 10.19 -1.16
N ARG A 176 9.55 10.76 0.01
CA ARG A 176 8.52 11.25 0.94
C ARG A 176 7.72 12.34 0.24
N THR A 177 6.60 11.95 -0.34
CA THR A 177 5.68 12.88 -0.96
C THR A 177 4.52 13.11 -0.02
N GLU A 178 4.46 14.29 0.57
CA GLU A 178 3.27 14.72 1.29
C GLU A 178 2.15 15.04 0.28
N LEU A 179 1.11 14.23 0.30
CA LEU A 179 -0.08 14.42 -0.53
C LEU A 179 -1.13 15.20 0.27
N ARG A 180 -1.47 16.36 -0.23
CA ARG A 180 -2.48 17.24 0.37
C ARG A 180 -3.87 16.86 -0.14
N VAL A 181 -4.79 16.58 0.76
CA VAL A 181 -6.20 16.33 0.42
C VAL A 181 -6.89 17.65 0.05
N VAL A 182 -7.46 17.71 -1.15
CA VAL A 182 -8.33 18.82 -1.57
C VAL A 182 -9.71 18.59 -0.94
N ARG A 183 -10.14 19.47 -0.04
CA ARG A 183 -11.48 19.39 0.57
C ARG A 183 -12.58 19.69 -0.45
N PRO A 184 -13.67 18.91 -0.47
CA PRO A 184 -14.83 19.21 -1.30
C PRO A 184 -15.43 20.57 -0.91
N GLN A 185 -15.74 21.37 -1.94
CA GLN A 185 -16.46 22.64 -1.74
C GLN A 185 -17.95 22.36 -1.52
N GLY A 186 -18.53 22.98 -0.52
CA GLY A 186 -19.98 22.96 -0.30
C GLY A 186 -20.46 22.63 1.10
N ALA A 187 -19.57 22.47 2.09
CA ALA A 187 -20.00 22.17 3.46
C ALA A 187 -20.37 23.42 4.30
N ASP A 188 -20.06 24.64 3.84
CA ASP A 188 -20.15 25.85 4.66
C ASP A 188 -21.30 26.81 4.29
N GLU A 189 -22.24 26.42 3.43
CA GLU A 189 -23.40 27.27 3.08
C GLU A 189 -24.70 26.80 3.69
N LYS A 190 -24.70 26.49 5.00
CA LYS A 190 -25.91 26.45 5.84
C LYS A 190 -25.64 27.18 7.12
N GLY A 191 -25.86 28.50 7.12
CA GLY A 191 -25.83 29.28 8.35
C GLY A 191 -25.77 30.79 8.13
N LYS A 192 -26.79 31.37 7.55
CA LYS A 192 -27.37 32.66 7.96
C LYS A 192 -28.64 32.98 7.17
#